data_7a4fe9c41f9a1136d5eb28830c257576
#
_entry.id   7a4fe9c41f9a1136d5eb28830c257576
#
_cell.length_a   1.000
_cell.length_b   1.000
_cell.length_c   1.000
_cell.angle_alpha   90.00
_cell.angle_beta   90.00
_cell.angle_gamma   90.00
#
_symmetry.space_group_name_H-M   'P 1'
#
loop_
_entity.id
_entity.type
_entity.pdbx_description
1 polymer ?
#
loop_
_entity_poly.entity_id
_entity_poly.type
_entity_poly.pdbx_seq_one_letter_code
_entity_poly.pdbx_strand_id
1 'polypeptide(L)'
;MRDSFLRVAAVSPRLKVADTVYNGEEILKQIDNASKLGVKLLVFPELCLTGVSCGDIFLQKTLIKNAKEELIHILEETKSLDMLIFIGLPWEYKSKLYNCVAAIHRGSLLGLTPKKHLPSYSNHSDQRYFQEAFENVLEVDFNEVRVPFGTDIIYNCKSMDNLSVAVEIGDDAFAPITPSMKHMLNGAGIIVNPTALERLVGEGRKRKEYIKALAARLHTVYISASAGAGESTQDVVYSSAKLIVEDQTVLEDSCDPETEVVCTDVDLELISAVRRKLNTYKLREDNYKVVDFELECTELELNRYIEKFPWIRNESIEEYEELLLIQALGLKKRMEHTGLKAVLIGLSGGLDSTLALLVAVKTFELMKLNKNNIYTITMPGFGTTGRTYHNACKLAKVLGVSLEEINISAAVRQHFSDIGQDMTMHDVTYENAQARERTQILMDIANMRAALVVGTGDLSELALGWATYNGDHMSMYSVNASVPKTVMRRMLNALAKGSENNELKHILKDVVDTPVSPELLPSDGSKQGHKTEDIVGPYELHDFFIYYSLIYGFTASKIYRMACRAFVNEFTRPEIYKWLYTFYKRFFSQQFKRSCMPDSPKATVLSLSGRADLSMPSDVSAKLWLKELEQIGESL
;
A
#
# COMPACT_ATOMS: atom_id res chain seq x y z
N MET A 1 19.31 2.20 6.42
CA MET A 1 18.41 2.84 5.41
C MET A 1 18.44 2.10 4.07
N ARG A 2 18.63 0.80 4.14
CA ARG A 2 18.52 -0.11 3.00
C ARG A 2 17.07 -0.08 2.49
N ASP A 3 16.86 -0.21 1.19
CA ASP A 3 15.53 -0.25 0.55
C ASP A 3 14.70 1.04 0.65
N SER A 4 15.37 2.18 0.79
CA SER A 4 14.74 3.51 0.88
C SER A 4 13.78 3.70 2.07
N PHE A 5 13.93 2.90 3.13
CA PHE A 5 13.26 3.19 4.41
C PHE A 5 14.07 4.20 5.22
N LEU A 6 13.37 5.21 5.73
CA LEU A 6 13.94 6.27 6.57
C LEU A 6 13.20 6.34 7.90
N ARG A 7 13.90 6.29 9.03
CA ARG A 7 13.32 6.52 10.34
C ARG A 7 13.14 8.00 10.59
N VAL A 8 11.89 8.39 10.82
CA VAL A 8 11.51 9.79 11.04
C VAL A 8 10.77 9.94 12.36
N ALA A 9 10.81 11.13 12.95
CA ALA A 9 10.07 11.44 14.18
C ALA A 9 9.48 12.85 14.16
N ALA A 10 8.34 13.00 14.84
CA ALA A 10 7.72 14.26 15.20
C ALA A 10 7.71 14.39 16.73
N VAL A 11 8.05 15.58 17.22
CA VAL A 11 8.23 15.84 18.65
C VAL A 11 7.35 17.02 19.08
N SER A 12 6.81 16.95 20.29
CA SER A 12 6.16 18.07 20.96
C SER A 12 6.72 18.17 22.39
N PRO A 13 7.85 18.88 22.57
CA PRO A 13 8.51 18.95 23.86
C PRO A 13 7.70 19.82 24.86
N ARG A 14 7.91 19.59 26.14
CA ARG A 14 7.36 20.44 27.19
C ARG A 14 8.21 21.70 27.29
N LEU A 15 7.63 22.85 26.98
CA LEU A 15 8.33 24.13 26.93
C LEU A 15 8.05 25.03 28.15
N LYS A 16 8.77 26.15 28.22
CA LYS A 16 8.46 27.33 29.06
C LYS A 16 8.45 28.57 28.18
N VAL A 17 7.38 29.32 28.23
CA VAL A 17 7.20 30.52 27.40
C VAL A 17 8.31 31.54 27.71
N ALA A 18 9.01 31.99 26.66
CA ALA A 18 10.14 32.95 26.68
C ALA A 18 11.40 32.48 27.44
N ASP A 19 11.49 31.23 27.86
CA ASP A 19 12.69 30.64 28.48
C ASP A 19 13.49 29.83 27.48
N THR A 20 14.27 30.51 26.64
CA THR A 20 15.01 29.88 25.53
C THR A 20 16.05 28.87 26.00
N VAL A 21 16.66 29.06 27.16
CA VAL A 21 17.67 28.14 27.71
C VAL A 21 17.01 26.82 28.11
N TYR A 22 15.93 26.89 28.91
CA TYR A 22 15.17 25.69 29.27
C TYR A 22 14.64 24.93 28.02
N ASN A 23 14.13 25.68 27.05
CA ASN A 23 13.59 25.09 25.83
C ASN A 23 14.70 24.42 24.98
N GLY A 24 15.89 25.03 24.92
CA GLY A 24 17.06 24.44 24.27
C GLY A 24 17.51 23.13 24.90
N GLU A 25 17.56 23.09 26.26
CA GLU A 25 17.87 21.86 27.00
C GLU A 25 16.85 20.75 26.73
N GLU A 26 15.54 21.05 26.72
CA GLU A 26 14.50 20.06 26.39
C GLU A 26 14.57 19.62 24.92
N ILE A 27 14.87 20.52 23.97
CA ILE A 27 15.10 20.19 22.57
C ILE A 27 16.30 19.24 22.45
N LEU A 28 17.44 19.53 23.08
CA LEU A 28 18.63 18.65 23.06
C LEU A 28 18.35 17.29 23.67
N LYS A 29 17.60 17.22 24.74
CA LYS A 29 17.15 15.96 25.35
C LYS A 29 16.32 15.12 24.38
N GLN A 30 15.40 15.74 23.64
CA GLN A 30 14.59 15.03 22.63
C GLN A 30 15.42 14.60 21.41
N ILE A 31 16.42 15.41 21.02
CA ILE A 31 17.39 15.04 19.96
C ILE A 31 18.18 13.78 20.39
N ASP A 32 18.67 13.74 21.63
CA ASP A 32 19.38 12.57 22.18
C ASP A 32 18.47 11.32 22.22
N ASN A 33 17.24 11.48 22.67
CA ASN A 33 16.24 10.39 22.67
C ASN A 33 15.98 9.88 21.24
N ALA A 34 15.77 10.76 20.28
CA ALA A 34 15.56 10.41 18.87
C ALA A 34 16.79 9.71 18.25
N SER A 35 17.99 10.18 18.61
CA SER A 35 19.25 9.55 18.17
C SER A 35 19.37 8.10 18.65
N LYS A 36 19.03 7.83 19.92
CA LYS A 36 19.01 6.47 20.49
C LYS A 36 18.01 5.55 19.79
N LEU A 37 16.92 6.11 19.25
CA LEU A 37 15.94 5.37 18.43
C LEU A 37 16.40 5.18 16.99
N GLY A 38 17.52 5.74 16.58
CA GLY A 38 18.04 5.69 15.21
C GLY A 38 17.30 6.60 14.24
N VAL A 39 16.66 7.66 14.71
CA VAL A 39 15.97 8.66 13.89
C VAL A 39 16.99 9.40 13.03
N LYS A 40 16.64 9.65 11.76
CA LYS A 40 17.46 10.35 10.79
C LYS A 40 16.84 11.68 10.30
N LEU A 41 15.54 11.87 10.56
CA LEU A 41 14.84 13.11 10.31
C LEU A 41 13.92 13.42 11.50
N LEU A 42 14.10 14.59 12.12
CA LEU A 42 13.42 15.00 13.33
C LEU A 42 12.77 16.37 13.15
N VAL A 43 11.48 16.48 13.52
CA VAL A 43 10.68 17.69 13.35
C VAL A 43 10.19 18.18 14.72
N PHE A 44 10.54 19.41 15.06
CA PHE A 44 10.05 20.15 16.23
C PHE A 44 8.93 21.12 15.83
N PRO A 45 8.15 21.64 16.81
CA PRO A 45 7.08 22.60 16.55
C PRO A 45 7.55 23.97 16.05
N GLU A 46 6.60 24.72 15.53
CA GLU A 46 6.71 26.15 15.22
C GLU A 46 7.12 26.93 16.50
N LEU A 47 8.13 27.84 16.37
CA LEU A 47 8.62 28.70 17.45
C LEU A 47 9.01 27.99 18.77
N CYS A 48 9.39 26.71 18.69
CA CYS A 48 9.63 25.88 19.88
C CYS A 48 10.82 26.38 20.76
N LEU A 49 11.75 27.16 20.23
CA LEU A 49 12.83 27.75 21.03
C LEU A 49 12.34 28.83 21.99
N THR A 50 11.25 29.51 21.69
CA THR A 50 10.71 30.60 22.51
C THR A 50 9.38 30.24 23.16
N GLY A 51 8.66 29.31 22.61
CA GLY A 51 7.21 29.14 22.73
C GLY A 51 6.48 30.05 21.74
N VAL A 52 5.33 29.57 21.22
CA VAL A 52 4.49 30.29 20.27
C VAL A 52 3.64 31.38 20.95
N SER A 53 3.38 31.24 22.24
CA SER A 53 2.50 32.10 23.01
C SER A 53 3.20 33.30 23.68
N CYS A 54 4.33 33.74 23.15
CA CYS A 54 5.11 34.84 23.70
C CYS A 54 4.45 36.24 23.57
N GLY A 55 3.48 36.41 22.65
CA GLY A 55 2.82 37.71 22.44
C GLY A 55 3.79 38.85 22.13
N ASP A 56 3.58 40.02 22.72
CA ASP A 56 4.42 41.22 22.50
C ASP A 56 5.89 41.02 22.96
N ILE A 57 6.21 39.95 23.70
CA ILE A 57 7.58 39.61 24.09
C ILE A 57 8.44 39.25 22.86
N PHE A 58 7.85 38.83 21.76
CA PHE A 58 8.56 38.66 20.49
C PHE A 58 9.28 39.94 20.03
N LEU A 59 8.80 41.13 20.40
CA LEU A 59 9.41 42.40 20.05
C LEU A 59 10.59 42.79 20.96
N GLN A 60 10.88 41.98 21.98
CA GLN A 60 11.96 42.25 22.93
C GLN A 60 13.30 41.71 22.39
N LYS A 61 14.28 42.60 22.25
CA LYS A 61 15.62 42.26 21.75
C LYS A 61 16.28 41.12 22.53
N THR A 62 16.03 41.06 23.84
CA THR A 62 16.55 40.00 24.72
C THR A 62 16.08 38.63 24.25
N LEU A 63 14.78 38.44 23.95
CA LEU A 63 14.24 37.15 23.50
C LEU A 63 14.86 36.73 22.16
N ILE A 64 14.89 37.64 21.18
CA ILE A 64 15.41 37.39 19.85
C ILE A 64 16.90 37.00 19.89
N LYS A 65 17.69 37.75 20.69
CA LYS A 65 19.13 37.49 20.85
C LYS A 65 19.36 36.12 21.48
N ASN A 66 18.68 35.81 22.60
CA ASN A 66 18.85 34.53 23.28
C ASN A 66 18.35 33.34 22.43
N ALA A 67 17.28 33.50 21.66
CA ALA A 67 16.84 32.45 20.71
C ALA A 67 17.94 32.12 19.67
N LYS A 68 18.66 33.14 19.18
CA LYS A 68 19.78 32.92 18.25
C LYS A 68 20.98 32.27 18.95
N GLU A 69 21.32 32.71 20.16
CA GLU A 69 22.41 32.15 20.98
C GLU A 69 22.13 30.67 21.29
N GLU A 70 20.87 30.32 21.60
CA GLU A 70 20.48 28.97 21.91
C GLU A 70 20.51 28.07 20.65
N LEU A 71 20.14 28.59 19.47
CA LEU A 71 20.33 27.86 18.21
C LEU A 71 21.82 27.54 18.00
N ILE A 72 22.74 28.47 18.27
CA ILE A 72 24.19 28.25 18.18
C ILE A 72 24.62 27.14 19.13
N HIS A 73 24.12 27.15 20.38
CA HIS A 73 24.40 26.10 21.35
C HIS A 73 23.93 24.71 20.84
N ILE A 74 22.71 24.62 20.30
CA ILE A 74 22.19 23.38 19.73
C ILE A 74 23.06 22.90 18.54
N LEU A 75 23.52 23.80 17.68
CA LEU A 75 24.45 23.45 16.60
C LEU A 75 25.77 22.84 17.13
N GLU A 76 26.34 23.43 18.21
CA GLU A 76 27.54 22.90 18.83
C GLU A 76 27.35 21.47 19.36
N GLU A 77 26.24 21.22 20.09
CA GLU A 77 25.93 19.94 20.71
C GLU A 77 25.55 18.85 19.68
N THR A 78 25.10 19.23 18.47
CA THR A 78 24.68 18.30 17.44
C THR A 78 25.72 17.97 16.39
N LYS A 79 26.98 18.43 16.52
CA LYS A 79 28.07 18.23 15.54
C LYS A 79 28.34 16.77 15.19
N SER A 80 28.21 15.87 16.16
CA SER A 80 28.44 14.44 15.98
C SER A 80 27.22 13.66 15.48
N LEU A 81 26.05 14.30 15.40
CA LEU A 81 24.81 13.62 15.10
C LEU A 81 24.50 13.59 13.61
N ASP A 82 24.31 12.39 13.10
CA ASP A 82 23.93 12.13 11.71
C ASP A 82 22.39 12.11 11.55
N MET A 83 21.79 13.31 11.72
CA MET A 83 20.35 13.53 11.71
C MET A 83 20.03 14.90 11.10
N LEU A 84 19.04 14.97 10.21
CA LEU A 84 18.46 16.22 9.73
C LEU A 84 17.37 16.67 10.71
N ILE A 85 17.50 17.87 11.28
CA ILE A 85 16.65 18.37 12.37
C ILE A 85 16.02 19.69 11.94
N PHE A 86 14.72 19.86 12.23
CA PHE A 86 13.95 21.08 11.93
C PHE A 86 13.45 21.70 13.24
N ILE A 87 13.87 22.96 13.54
CA ILE A 87 13.59 23.66 14.79
C ILE A 87 12.94 25.02 14.51
N GLY A 88 11.79 25.29 15.13
CA GLY A 88 11.08 26.57 14.99
C GLY A 88 11.66 27.67 15.90
N LEU A 89 11.89 28.89 15.35
CA LEU A 89 12.41 30.04 16.09
C LEU A 89 12.03 31.37 15.44
N PRO A 90 11.97 32.48 16.18
CA PRO A 90 11.91 33.82 15.62
C PRO A 90 13.28 34.22 15.05
N TRP A 91 13.29 34.83 13.87
CA TRP A 91 14.52 35.28 13.19
C TRP A 91 14.43 36.75 12.79
N GLU A 92 15.37 37.57 13.23
CA GLU A 92 15.47 38.99 12.83
C GLU A 92 16.35 39.14 11.57
N TYR A 93 15.79 39.77 10.53
CA TYR A 93 16.52 40.16 9.34
C TYR A 93 16.17 41.61 8.95
N LYS A 94 17.17 42.48 8.81
CA LYS A 94 17.00 43.92 8.45
C LYS A 94 15.92 44.62 9.31
N SER A 95 15.98 44.43 10.62
CA SER A 95 15.05 44.99 11.61
C SER A 95 13.58 44.54 11.43
N LYS A 96 13.35 43.44 10.78
CA LYS A 96 12.07 42.76 10.67
C LYS A 96 12.17 41.35 11.24
N LEU A 97 11.10 40.90 11.89
CA LEU A 97 11.03 39.60 12.51
C LEU A 97 10.27 38.62 11.63
N TYR A 98 10.75 37.40 11.53
CA TYR A 98 10.19 36.30 10.77
C TYR A 98 9.99 35.08 11.66
N ASN A 99 8.86 34.42 11.51
CA ASN A 99 8.64 33.11 12.10
C ASN A 99 9.31 32.07 11.19
N CYS A 100 10.36 31.43 11.67
CA CYS A 100 11.22 30.60 10.85
C CYS A 100 11.37 29.19 11.38
N VAL A 101 11.75 28.28 10.49
CA VAL A 101 12.26 26.95 10.80
C VAL A 101 13.71 26.86 10.32
N ALA A 102 14.61 26.51 11.24
CA ALA A 102 16.00 26.20 10.96
C ALA A 102 16.14 24.72 10.62
N ALA A 103 16.75 24.41 9.47
CA ALA A 103 17.18 23.07 9.11
C ALA A 103 18.64 22.89 9.49
N ILE A 104 18.95 21.94 10.36
CA ILE A 104 20.30 21.70 10.87
C ILE A 104 20.74 20.26 10.63
N HIS A 105 22.02 20.08 10.34
CA HIS A 105 22.64 18.78 10.15
C HIS A 105 24.11 18.82 10.57
N ARG A 106 24.54 17.89 11.42
CA ARG A 106 25.94 17.76 11.90
C ARG A 106 26.53 19.10 12.34
N GLY A 107 25.77 19.84 13.16
CA GLY A 107 26.20 21.13 13.69
C GLY A 107 26.21 22.29 12.68
N SER A 108 25.73 22.09 11.48
CA SER A 108 25.65 23.11 10.44
C SER A 108 24.22 23.56 10.21
N LEU A 109 24.01 24.87 10.11
CA LEU A 109 22.73 25.44 9.67
C LEU A 109 22.67 25.36 8.15
N LEU A 110 21.76 24.52 7.64
CA LEU A 110 21.61 24.30 6.20
C LEU A 110 20.73 25.36 5.51
N GLY A 111 19.75 25.91 6.25
CA GLY A 111 18.82 26.90 5.71
C GLY A 111 17.82 27.38 6.76
N LEU A 112 17.19 28.50 6.46
CA LEU A 112 16.10 29.10 7.23
C LEU A 112 14.88 29.26 6.33
N THR A 113 13.75 28.65 6.73
CA THR A 113 12.49 28.78 6.01
C THR A 113 11.55 29.67 6.81
N PRO A 114 11.16 30.87 6.31
CA PRO A 114 10.16 31.72 6.94
C PRO A 114 8.74 31.26 6.59
N LYS A 115 7.79 31.48 7.51
CA LYS A 115 6.36 31.21 7.30
C LYS A 115 5.83 32.06 6.15
N LYS A 116 5.09 31.46 5.24
CA LYS A 116 4.62 32.12 4.02
C LYS A 116 3.36 32.94 4.24
N HIS A 117 2.36 32.34 4.90
CA HIS A 117 1.09 32.99 5.19
C HIS A 117 0.97 33.26 6.68
N LEU A 118 0.70 34.50 7.02
CA LEU A 118 0.57 34.96 8.41
C LEU A 118 -0.91 35.14 8.74
N PRO A 119 -1.56 34.20 9.44
CA PRO A 119 -2.95 34.33 9.81
C PRO A 119 -3.14 35.50 10.80
N SER A 120 -4.22 36.27 10.59
CA SER A 120 -4.61 37.41 11.42
C SER A 120 -6.13 37.41 11.62
N TYR A 121 -6.66 36.28 12.04
CA TYR A 121 -8.08 36.07 12.32
C TYR A 121 -8.24 35.19 13.56
N SER A 122 -9.38 35.27 14.23
CA SER A 122 -9.63 34.56 15.49
C SER A 122 -8.53 34.91 16.54
N ASN A 123 -7.87 33.92 17.08
CA ASN A 123 -6.77 34.10 18.06
C ASN A 123 -5.39 34.24 17.39
N HIS A 124 -5.32 34.13 16.06
CA HIS A 124 -4.07 34.32 15.35
C HIS A 124 -3.70 35.78 15.21
N SER A 125 -2.48 36.12 15.59
CA SER A 125 -1.95 37.49 15.53
C SER A 125 -0.55 37.57 14.89
N ASP A 126 -0.23 36.59 14.01
CA ASP A 126 1.10 36.47 13.42
C ASP A 126 1.57 37.76 12.74
N GLN A 127 0.68 38.46 12.00
CA GLN A 127 0.98 39.73 11.32
C GLN A 127 1.32 40.88 12.28
N ARG A 128 0.99 40.76 13.57
CA ARG A 128 1.37 41.75 14.58
C ARG A 128 2.86 41.75 14.83
N TYR A 129 3.52 40.60 14.72
CA TYR A 129 4.91 40.38 15.09
C TYR A 129 5.80 40.12 13.91
N PHE A 130 5.33 39.28 12.96
CA PHE A 130 6.14 38.71 11.91
C PHE A 130 5.84 39.29 10.52
N GLN A 131 6.79 39.17 9.63
CA GLN A 131 6.67 39.49 8.21
C GLN A 131 6.50 38.20 7.40
N GLU A 132 5.76 38.32 6.31
CA GLU A 132 5.62 37.24 5.31
C GLU A 132 6.95 36.92 4.63
N ALA A 133 7.09 35.67 4.19
CA ALA A 133 8.25 35.22 3.44
C ALA A 133 8.48 36.01 2.14
N PHE A 134 9.72 36.03 1.69
CA PHE A 134 10.10 36.62 0.40
C PHE A 134 9.65 35.74 -0.78
N GLU A 135 9.48 36.35 -1.96
CA GLU A 135 9.19 35.62 -3.20
C GLU A 135 10.38 34.77 -3.66
N ASN A 136 11.60 35.27 -3.43
CA ASN A 136 12.84 34.59 -3.83
C ASN A 136 13.66 34.19 -2.59
N VAL A 137 14.44 33.12 -2.72
CA VAL A 137 15.38 32.72 -1.70
C VAL A 137 16.52 33.73 -1.64
N LEU A 138 16.73 34.30 -0.45
CA LEU A 138 17.86 35.20 -0.13
C LEU A 138 19.00 34.38 0.50
N GLU A 139 20.15 35.03 0.69
CA GLU A 139 21.23 34.49 1.51
C GLU A 139 21.45 35.43 2.70
N VAL A 140 21.60 34.85 3.90
CA VAL A 140 21.89 35.58 5.12
C VAL A 140 23.22 35.11 5.73
N ASP A 141 23.93 36.02 6.35
CA ASP A 141 25.17 35.67 7.05
C ASP A 141 24.86 35.12 8.44
N PHE A 142 25.34 33.91 8.72
CA PHE A 142 25.27 33.25 10.02
C PHE A 142 26.64 32.67 10.37
N ASN A 143 27.29 33.22 11.41
CA ASN A 143 28.62 32.76 11.86
C ASN A 143 29.61 32.60 10.70
N GLU A 144 29.76 33.66 9.87
CA GLU A 144 30.66 33.74 8.71
C GLU A 144 30.31 32.79 7.55
N VAL A 145 29.20 32.06 7.63
CA VAL A 145 28.68 31.19 6.57
C VAL A 145 27.43 31.82 5.95
N ARG A 146 27.31 31.78 4.63
CA ARG A 146 26.09 32.17 3.92
C ARG A 146 25.08 31.04 3.91
N VAL A 147 23.87 31.31 4.41
CA VAL A 147 22.81 30.35 4.58
C VAL A 147 21.59 30.81 3.77
N PRO A 148 20.94 29.93 2.96
CA PRO A 148 19.73 30.27 2.24
C PRO A 148 18.56 30.57 3.19
N PHE A 149 17.82 31.64 2.85
CA PHE A 149 16.70 32.14 3.61
C PHE A 149 15.50 32.37 2.68
N GLY A 150 14.49 31.54 2.76
CA GLY A 150 13.30 31.59 1.89
C GLY A 150 12.45 30.33 1.98
N THR A 151 11.31 30.32 1.28
CA THR A 151 10.40 29.16 1.26
C THR A 151 10.81 28.10 0.22
N ASP A 152 11.40 28.52 -0.89
CA ASP A 152 11.69 27.68 -2.04
C ASP A 152 13.05 26.97 -1.91
N ILE A 153 13.20 26.22 -0.79
CA ILE A 153 14.39 25.43 -0.46
C ILE A 153 14.04 23.95 -0.45
N ILE A 154 14.89 23.13 -1.06
CA ILE A 154 14.84 21.67 -0.97
C ILE A 154 16.15 21.17 -0.37
N TYR A 155 16.08 20.43 0.72
CA TYR A 155 17.19 19.72 1.35
C TYR A 155 17.29 18.33 0.71
N ASN A 156 18.34 18.10 -0.07
CA ASN A 156 18.50 16.90 -0.88
C ASN A 156 19.63 16.01 -0.33
N CYS A 157 19.31 14.77 -0.02
CA CYS A 157 20.30 13.81 0.47
C CYS A 157 21.02 13.11 -0.69
N LYS A 158 22.35 13.28 -0.77
CA LYS A 158 23.16 12.64 -1.83
C LYS A 158 23.40 11.16 -1.64
N SER A 159 23.37 10.69 -0.41
CA SER A 159 23.66 9.29 -0.06
C SER A 159 22.42 8.39 -0.07
N MET A 160 21.22 8.95 -0.24
CA MET A 160 19.96 8.19 -0.25
C MET A 160 19.04 8.72 -1.35
N ASP A 161 18.78 7.87 -2.34
CA ASP A 161 17.87 8.20 -3.43
C ASP A 161 16.46 8.54 -2.92
N ASN A 162 15.81 9.50 -3.58
CA ASN A 162 14.45 9.98 -3.29
C ASN A 162 14.27 10.67 -1.92
N LEU A 163 15.34 10.89 -1.16
CA LEU A 163 15.28 11.66 0.08
C LEU A 163 15.51 13.15 -0.22
N SER A 164 14.42 13.87 -0.37
CA SER A 164 14.38 15.31 -0.56
C SER A 164 13.28 15.90 0.33
N VAL A 165 13.63 16.91 1.13
CA VAL A 165 12.77 17.46 2.18
C VAL A 165 12.52 18.94 1.93
N ALA A 166 11.27 19.39 2.10
CA ALA A 166 10.91 20.80 2.10
C ALA A 166 10.03 21.13 3.29
N VAL A 167 9.94 22.41 3.62
CA VAL A 167 9.29 22.92 4.83
C VAL A 167 8.08 23.77 4.47
N GLU A 168 6.95 23.55 5.13
CA GLU A 168 5.86 24.52 5.25
C GLU A 168 5.50 24.71 6.72
N ILE A 169 5.05 25.88 7.13
CA ILE A 169 4.93 26.23 8.56
C ILE A 169 3.47 26.49 8.92
N GLY A 170 3.00 25.79 9.96
CA GLY A 170 1.70 26.06 10.56
C GLY A 170 0.55 25.98 9.55
N ASP A 171 -0.22 27.06 9.51
CA ASP A 171 -1.43 27.19 8.66
C ASP A 171 -1.14 27.34 7.16
N ASP A 172 0.11 27.44 6.73
CA ASP A 172 0.49 27.31 5.31
C ASP A 172 -0.11 26.05 4.69
N ALA A 173 -0.24 24.98 5.47
CA ALA A 173 -0.86 23.71 5.08
C ALA A 173 -2.34 23.84 4.68
N PHE A 174 -3.05 24.86 5.18
CA PHE A 174 -4.48 25.05 4.94
C PHE A 174 -4.78 26.15 3.91
N ALA A 175 -3.74 26.78 3.34
CA ALA A 175 -3.92 27.74 2.27
C ALA A 175 -4.52 27.07 1.02
N PRO A 176 -5.33 27.80 0.20
CA PRO A 176 -5.88 27.24 -1.05
C PRO A 176 -4.81 26.69 -2.00
N ILE A 177 -3.65 27.34 -2.04
CA ILE A 177 -2.43 26.87 -2.72
C ILE A 177 -1.33 26.75 -1.66
N THR A 178 -1.12 25.54 -1.18
CA THR A 178 -0.11 25.28 -0.14
C THR A 178 1.31 25.35 -0.69
N PRO A 179 2.32 25.76 0.09
CA PRO A 179 3.73 25.65 -0.29
C PRO A 179 4.11 24.22 -0.70
N SER A 180 3.61 23.21 0.01
CA SER A 180 3.83 21.79 -0.29
C SER A 180 3.47 21.37 -1.69
N MET A 181 2.43 21.96 -2.32
CA MET A 181 2.09 21.71 -3.73
C MET A 181 3.24 22.12 -4.66
N LYS A 182 3.83 23.29 -4.41
CA LYS A 182 4.97 23.79 -5.19
C LYS A 182 6.22 22.96 -4.92
N HIS A 183 6.49 22.65 -3.67
CA HIS A 183 7.63 21.82 -3.23
C HIS A 183 7.61 20.44 -3.90
N MET A 184 6.45 19.79 -3.89
CA MET A 184 6.27 18.48 -4.51
C MET A 184 6.54 18.52 -6.02
N LEU A 185 6.02 19.52 -6.73
CA LEU A 185 6.26 19.69 -8.18
C LEU A 185 7.74 19.96 -8.50
N ASN A 186 8.52 20.46 -7.54
CA ASN A 186 9.97 20.65 -7.66
C ASN A 186 10.77 19.49 -7.05
N GLY A 187 10.13 18.35 -6.76
CA GLY A 187 10.80 17.10 -6.43
C GLY A 187 10.85 16.74 -4.95
N ALA A 188 10.30 17.55 -4.03
CA ALA A 188 10.28 17.18 -2.61
C ALA A 188 9.52 15.87 -2.38
N GLY A 189 10.15 14.89 -1.71
CA GLY A 189 9.57 13.60 -1.33
C GLY A 189 8.94 13.64 0.06
N ILE A 190 9.45 14.49 0.94
CA ILE A 190 8.98 14.68 2.31
C ILE A 190 8.62 16.15 2.52
N ILE A 191 7.48 16.40 3.13
CA ILE A 191 7.08 17.70 3.64
C ILE A 191 7.11 17.65 5.17
N VAL A 192 7.84 18.59 5.79
CA VAL A 192 7.80 18.79 7.22
C VAL A 192 6.97 20.03 7.54
N ASN A 193 6.10 19.91 8.55
CA ASN A 193 5.20 20.97 8.98
C ASN A 193 5.33 21.20 10.50
N PRO A 194 6.33 21.97 10.94
CA PRO A 194 6.32 22.59 12.25
C PRO A 194 5.10 23.49 12.40
N THR A 195 4.28 23.28 13.44
CA THR A 195 2.99 23.97 13.59
C THR A 195 2.65 24.27 15.05
N ALA A 196 1.61 25.08 15.26
CA ALA A 196 1.09 25.45 16.57
C ALA A 196 -0.44 25.43 16.55
N LEU A 197 -1.00 24.24 16.59
CA LEU A 197 -2.43 24.02 16.42
C LEU A 197 -3.17 24.07 17.75
N GLU A 198 -4.29 24.76 17.80
CA GLU A 198 -5.18 24.78 18.93
C GLU A 198 -5.86 23.41 19.15
N ARG A 199 -6.12 23.09 20.43
CA ARG A 199 -6.83 21.88 20.83
C ARG A 199 -8.33 22.18 20.97
N LEU A 200 -9.08 22.01 19.91
CA LEU A 200 -10.52 22.20 19.90
C LEU A 200 -11.26 20.88 19.74
N VAL A 201 -12.49 20.81 20.26
CA VAL A 201 -13.32 19.59 20.18
C VAL A 201 -13.60 19.25 18.72
N GLY A 202 -13.17 18.05 18.29
CA GLY A 202 -13.37 17.55 16.93
C GLY A 202 -12.37 18.01 15.88
N GLU A 203 -11.61 19.10 16.12
CA GLU A 203 -10.67 19.64 15.13
C GLU A 203 -9.48 18.70 14.86
N GLY A 204 -8.98 17.97 15.84
CA GLY A 204 -7.89 17.00 15.63
C GLY A 204 -8.23 15.95 14.56
N ARG A 205 -9.48 15.45 14.53
CA ARG A 205 -9.94 14.51 13.50
C ARG A 205 -9.99 15.17 12.12
N LYS A 206 -10.57 16.35 12.01
CA LYS A 206 -10.66 17.08 10.72
C LYS A 206 -9.28 17.37 10.14
N ARG A 207 -8.35 17.83 10.97
CA ARG A 207 -6.95 18.11 10.55
C ARG A 207 -6.25 16.86 10.09
N LYS A 208 -6.37 15.75 10.82
CA LYS A 208 -5.82 14.46 10.39
C LYS A 208 -6.35 14.04 9.01
N GLU A 209 -7.66 14.07 8.81
CA GLU A 209 -8.25 13.74 7.50
C GLU A 209 -7.80 14.70 6.40
N TYR A 210 -7.69 15.99 6.71
CA TYR A 210 -7.19 16.98 5.74
C TYR A 210 -5.73 16.71 5.36
N ILE A 211 -4.82 16.52 6.31
CA ILE A 211 -3.41 16.24 6.05
C ILE A 211 -3.24 14.91 5.32
N LYS A 212 -4.01 13.90 5.69
CA LYS A 212 -4.05 12.62 4.97
C LYS A 212 -4.47 12.80 3.50
N ALA A 213 -5.51 13.58 3.24
CA ALA A 213 -5.96 13.88 1.89
C ALA A 213 -4.92 14.71 1.11
N LEU A 214 -4.26 15.67 1.76
CA LEU A 214 -3.18 16.46 1.18
C LEU A 214 -1.98 15.57 0.80
N ALA A 215 -1.50 14.74 1.71
CA ALA A 215 -0.39 13.81 1.48
C ALA A 215 -0.70 12.83 0.34
N ALA A 216 -1.92 12.27 0.31
CA ALA A 216 -2.40 11.41 -0.77
C ALA A 216 -2.45 12.12 -2.12
N ARG A 217 -2.95 13.37 -2.17
CA ARG A 217 -3.00 14.17 -3.40
C ARG A 217 -1.62 14.53 -3.93
N LEU A 218 -0.67 14.78 -3.04
CA LEU A 218 0.70 15.16 -3.38
C LEU A 218 1.63 13.96 -3.58
N HIS A 219 1.17 12.77 -3.23
CA HIS A 219 2.02 11.56 -3.16
C HIS A 219 3.33 11.86 -2.44
N THR A 220 3.25 12.14 -1.14
CA THR A 220 4.38 12.57 -0.31
C THR A 220 4.33 11.94 1.08
N VAL A 221 5.45 11.92 1.76
CA VAL A 221 5.49 11.77 3.22
C VAL A 221 5.23 13.14 3.83
N TYR A 222 4.34 13.21 4.82
CA TYR A 222 4.01 14.44 5.53
C TYR A 222 4.21 14.25 7.03
N ILE A 223 5.06 15.09 7.63
CA ILE A 223 5.43 15.01 9.06
C ILE A 223 5.06 16.32 9.73
N SER A 224 4.10 16.29 10.65
CA SER A 224 3.65 17.47 11.38
C SER A 224 3.94 17.33 12.88
N ALA A 225 4.47 18.39 13.48
CA ALA A 225 4.75 18.49 14.91
C ALA A 225 4.17 19.81 15.45
N SER A 226 3.24 19.71 16.40
CA SER A 226 2.54 20.88 16.96
C SER A 226 3.03 21.24 18.35
N ALA A 227 3.08 22.54 18.62
CA ALA A 227 3.23 23.07 19.98
C ALA A 227 2.20 22.45 20.95
N GLY A 228 2.54 22.37 22.22
CA GLY A 228 1.72 21.66 23.18
C GLY A 228 1.98 22.04 24.63
N ALA A 229 2.44 21.08 25.41
CA ALA A 229 2.64 21.26 26.86
C ALA A 229 3.65 22.36 27.18
N GLY A 230 3.28 23.24 28.11
CA GLY A 230 4.12 24.36 28.54
C GLY A 230 3.88 25.69 27.83
N GLU A 231 3.13 25.70 26.75
CA GLU A 231 2.60 26.94 26.16
C GLU A 231 1.59 27.62 27.10
N SER A 232 1.42 28.93 26.92
CA SER A 232 0.41 29.65 27.71
C SER A 232 -0.99 29.15 27.44
N THR A 233 -1.78 28.98 28.47
CA THR A 233 -3.19 28.62 28.42
C THR A 233 -4.11 29.79 28.70
N GLN A 234 -3.62 31.01 28.53
CA GLN A 234 -4.38 32.22 28.79
C GLN A 234 -5.69 32.26 28.00
N ASP A 235 -5.61 31.99 26.71
CA ASP A 235 -6.77 32.03 25.80
C ASP A 235 -7.00 30.71 25.04
N VAL A 236 -5.94 29.93 24.81
CA VAL A 236 -5.97 28.69 24.05
C VAL A 236 -5.20 27.55 24.72
N VAL A 237 -5.54 26.32 24.40
CA VAL A 237 -4.73 25.13 24.71
C VAL A 237 -4.16 24.58 23.41
N TYR A 238 -2.86 24.37 23.33
CA TYR A 238 -2.22 23.81 22.16
C TYR A 238 -2.31 22.28 22.13
N SER A 239 -2.33 21.72 20.92
CA SER A 239 -2.79 20.35 20.69
C SER A 239 -1.79 19.26 21.05
N SER A 240 -0.49 19.55 21.12
CA SER A 240 0.59 18.54 21.18
C SER A 240 0.50 17.48 20.06
N ALA A 241 -0.12 17.82 18.94
CA ALA A 241 -0.36 16.87 17.86
C ALA A 241 0.96 16.50 17.16
N LYS A 242 1.14 15.21 16.94
CA LYS A 242 2.25 14.62 16.17
C LYS A 242 1.65 13.69 15.17
N LEU A 243 1.92 13.90 13.88
CA LEU A 243 1.30 13.15 12.79
C LEU A 243 2.34 12.82 11.73
N ILE A 244 2.41 11.56 11.34
CA ILE A 244 3.25 11.07 10.23
C ILE A 244 2.35 10.34 9.26
N VAL A 245 2.28 10.84 8.03
CA VAL A 245 1.47 10.29 6.95
C VAL A 245 2.38 9.94 5.78
N GLU A 246 2.17 8.77 5.19
CA GLU A 246 2.84 8.31 3.97
C GLU A 246 1.78 8.09 2.89
N ASP A 247 1.80 8.90 1.84
CA ASP A 247 0.77 8.91 0.80
C ASP A 247 -0.64 9.04 1.44
N GLN A 248 -1.43 7.99 1.44
CA GLN A 248 -2.77 7.97 2.02
C GLN A 248 -2.87 7.22 3.35
N THR A 249 -1.73 6.79 3.91
CA THR A 249 -1.67 5.98 5.13
C THR A 249 -1.15 6.81 6.31
N VAL A 250 -1.93 6.89 7.37
CA VAL A 250 -1.46 7.43 8.65
C VAL A 250 -0.60 6.35 9.31
N LEU A 251 0.69 6.64 9.50
CA LEU A 251 1.62 5.73 10.14
C LEU A 251 1.65 5.95 11.65
N GLU A 252 1.66 7.22 12.08
CA GLU A 252 1.64 7.62 13.48
C GLU A 252 0.71 8.81 13.69
N ASP A 253 -0.03 8.82 14.79
CA ASP A 253 -0.93 9.89 15.19
C ASP A 253 -1.05 9.93 16.72
N SER A 254 -0.65 11.04 17.34
CA SER A 254 -0.80 11.26 18.78
C SER A 254 -1.10 12.72 19.08
N CYS A 255 -2.08 12.98 19.92
CA CYS A 255 -2.36 14.26 20.55
C CYS A 255 -2.21 14.19 22.07
N ASP A 256 -1.59 13.15 22.58
CA ASP A 256 -1.31 12.99 24.00
C ASP A 256 -0.12 13.88 24.40
N PRO A 257 -0.28 14.81 25.36
CA PRO A 257 0.80 15.69 25.82
C PRO A 257 1.90 14.96 26.60
N GLU A 258 1.63 13.75 27.11
CA GLU A 258 2.63 12.95 27.82
C GLU A 258 3.48 12.10 26.85
N THR A 259 3.00 11.89 25.64
CA THR A 259 3.76 11.26 24.55
C THR A 259 4.54 12.33 23.79
N GLU A 260 5.77 12.63 24.20
CA GLU A 260 6.55 13.73 23.60
C GLU A 260 7.02 13.41 22.16
N VAL A 261 7.27 12.13 21.82
CA VAL A 261 7.83 11.69 20.54
C VAL A 261 6.96 10.60 19.91
N VAL A 262 6.69 10.70 18.61
CA VAL A 262 6.23 9.59 17.77
C VAL A 262 7.28 9.31 16.69
N CYS A 263 7.52 8.03 16.39
CA CYS A 263 8.61 7.60 15.52
C CYS A 263 8.22 6.38 14.71
N THR A 264 8.47 6.41 13.40
CA THR A 264 8.22 5.29 12.48
C THR A 264 9.18 5.30 11.30
N ASP A 265 9.16 4.24 10.49
CA ASP A 265 9.93 4.14 9.25
C ASP A 265 9.04 4.46 8.06
N VAL A 266 9.39 5.47 7.25
CA VAL A 266 8.70 5.82 6.01
C VAL A 266 9.38 5.19 4.80
N ASP A 267 8.61 4.88 3.76
CA ASP A 267 9.08 4.23 2.53
C ASP A 267 9.12 5.24 1.36
N LEU A 268 10.31 5.76 1.06
CA LEU A 268 10.52 6.74 -0.02
C LEU A 268 10.41 6.11 -1.41
N GLU A 269 10.68 4.81 -1.53
CA GLU A 269 10.52 4.12 -2.81
C GLU A 269 9.04 3.94 -3.17
N LEU A 270 8.15 3.77 -2.16
CA LEU A 270 6.70 3.78 -2.38
C LEU A 270 6.26 5.09 -3.04
N ILE A 271 6.68 6.22 -2.49
CA ILE A 271 6.38 7.55 -3.04
C ILE A 271 6.89 7.67 -4.49
N SER A 272 8.14 7.29 -4.72
CA SER A 272 8.75 7.31 -6.05
C SER A 272 8.02 6.39 -7.05
N ALA A 273 7.63 5.19 -6.61
CA ALA A 273 6.92 4.21 -7.43
C ALA A 273 5.54 4.72 -7.87
N VAL A 274 4.79 5.35 -6.96
CA VAL A 274 3.49 5.97 -7.28
C VAL A 274 3.68 7.10 -8.29
N ARG A 275 4.58 8.04 -8.02
CA ARG A 275 4.85 9.19 -8.92
C ARG A 275 5.30 8.76 -10.32
N ARG A 276 6.12 7.71 -10.43
CA ARG A 276 6.60 7.16 -11.71
C ARG A 276 5.47 6.69 -12.63
N LYS A 277 4.38 6.19 -12.07
CA LYS A 277 3.20 5.72 -12.83
C LYS A 277 2.28 6.84 -13.28
N LEU A 278 2.33 7.99 -12.63
CA LEU A 278 1.39 9.08 -12.85
C LEU A 278 1.92 10.07 -13.90
N ASN A 279 1.40 10.02 -15.11
CA ASN A 279 1.73 10.99 -16.15
C ASN A 279 1.13 12.39 -15.91
N THR A 280 0.23 12.52 -14.94
CA THR A 280 -0.32 13.80 -14.47
C THR A 280 0.60 14.48 -13.46
N TYR A 281 1.55 13.74 -12.85
CA TYR A 281 2.62 14.28 -12.05
C TYR A 281 3.72 14.81 -12.97
N LYS A 282 3.83 16.14 -13.06
CA LYS A 282 4.82 16.80 -13.91
C LYS A 282 5.77 17.60 -13.03
N LEU A 283 7.04 17.24 -13.08
CA LEU A 283 8.09 18.04 -12.44
C LEU A 283 8.12 19.44 -13.05
N ARG A 284 8.42 20.43 -12.22
CA ARG A 284 8.75 21.80 -12.59
C ARG A 284 10.23 22.05 -12.30
N GLU A 285 10.78 23.03 -12.98
CA GLU A 285 12.12 23.55 -12.73
C GLU A 285 11.98 25.03 -12.36
N ASP A 286 11.26 25.29 -11.25
CA ASP A 286 11.17 26.63 -10.69
C ASP A 286 12.52 27.00 -10.03
N ASN A 287 12.71 28.27 -9.68
CA ASN A 287 13.97 28.75 -9.08
C ASN A 287 14.11 28.32 -7.61
N TYR A 288 14.28 27.01 -7.39
CA TYR A 288 14.52 26.43 -6.06
C TYR A 288 15.99 26.42 -5.69
N LYS A 289 16.28 26.75 -4.43
CA LYS A 289 17.61 26.51 -3.85
C LYS A 289 17.69 25.07 -3.37
N VAL A 290 18.52 24.27 -4.00
CA VAL A 290 18.82 22.92 -3.53
C VAL A 290 20.01 22.99 -2.56
N VAL A 291 19.85 22.44 -1.37
CA VAL A 291 20.88 22.33 -0.34
C VAL A 291 21.18 20.86 -0.14
N ASP A 292 22.38 20.45 -0.53
CA ASP A 292 22.80 19.05 -0.41
C ASP A 292 23.28 18.72 1.01
N PHE A 293 22.97 17.51 1.46
CA PHE A 293 23.52 16.91 2.68
C PHE A 293 23.71 15.40 2.49
N GLU A 294 24.33 14.72 3.45
CA GLU A 294 24.59 13.29 3.39
C GLU A 294 24.24 12.63 4.73
N LEU A 295 23.60 11.47 4.68
CA LEU A 295 23.35 10.62 5.83
C LEU A 295 24.12 9.31 5.70
N GLU A 296 24.57 8.75 6.81
CA GLU A 296 25.13 7.41 6.84
C GLU A 296 24.03 6.37 6.65
N CYS A 297 24.16 5.57 5.59
CA CYS A 297 23.24 4.49 5.28
C CYS A 297 23.53 3.27 6.17
N THR A 298 22.91 3.19 7.33
CA THR A 298 23.01 2.04 8.23
C THR A 298 21.90 1.01 7.93
N GLU A 299 22.12 -0.25 8.26
CA GLU A 299 21.03 -1.23 8.29
C GLU A 299 20.02 -0.83 9.37
N LEU A 300 18.76 -0.83 8.98
CA LEU A 300 17.66 -0.45 9.85
C LEU A 300 16.76 -1.68 10.08
N GLU A 301 16.63 -2.07 11.34
CA GLU A 301 15.57 -2.99 11.72
C GLU A 301 14.24 -2.23 11.66
N LEU A 302 13.33 -2.66 10.78
CA LEU A 302 12.09 -1.92 10.53
C LEU A 302 11.20 -1.88 11.75
N ASN A 303 10.83 -0.67 12.17
CA ASN A 303 9.86 -0.39 13.23
C ASN A 303 8.56 0.14 12.63
N ARG A 304 7.96 -0.64 11.72
CA ARG A 304 6.65 -0.32 11.14
C ARG A 304 5.85 -1.59 10.91
N TYR A 305 4.55 -1.45 10.91
CA TYR A 305 3.66 -2.50 10.47
C TYR A 305 3.74 -2.64 8.94
N ILE A 306 3.90 -3.87 8.47
CA ILE A 306 3.80 -4.22 7.04
C ILE A 306 2.52 -5.03 6.86
N GLU A 307 1.60 -4.51 6.06
CA GLU A 307 0.32 -5.17 5.82
C GLU A 307 0.52 -6.48 5.03
N LYS A 308 0.02 -7.58 5.59
CA LYS A 308 0.09 -8.92 4.97
C LYS A 308 -0.85 -9.06 3.79
N PHE A 309 -2.02 -8.41 3.88
CA PHE A 309 -3.12 -8.54 2.92
C PHE A 309 -3.54 -7.17 2.39
N PRO A 310 -2.69 -6.51 1.59
CA PRO A 310 -2.87 -5.09 1.24
C PRO A 310 -3.96 -4.85 0.18
N TRP A 311 -4.62 -5.89 -0.30
CA TRP A 311 -5.56 -5.82 -1.42
C TRP A 311 -6.88 -5.12 -1.11
N ILE A 312 -7.41 -5.28 0.11
CA ILE A 312 -8.63 -4.63 0.59
C ILE A 312 -8.34 -4.04 1.97
N ARG A 313 -8.58 -2.73 2.11
CA ARG A 313 -8.10 -1.98 3.29
C ARG A 313 -8.89 -2.22 4.57
N ASN A 314 -10.21 -2.15 4.49
CA ASN A 314 -11.05 -2.19 5.69
C ASN A 314 -11.64 -3.58 5.93
N GLU A 315 -11.64 -4.46 4.94
CA GLU A 315 -12.21 -5.82 4.99
C GLU A 315 -13.65 -5.85 5.54
N SER A 316 -14.44 -4.81 5.25
CA SER A 316 -15.84 -4.75 5.65
C SER A 316 -16.71 -5.59 4.73
N ILE A 317 -17.91 -5.97 5.20
CA ILE A 317 -18.85 -6.71 4.36
C ILE A 317 -19.28 -5.89 3.14
N GLU A 318 -19.41 -4.58 3.31
CA GLU A 318 -19.78 -3.64 2.25
C GLU A 318 -18.75 -3.62 1.11
N GLU A 319 -17.44 -3.64 1.43
CA GLU A 319 -16.38 -3.71 0.41
C GLU A 319 -16.41 -5.05 -0.35
N TYR A 320 -16.70 -6.15 0.31
CA TYR A 320 -16.85 -7.45 -0.35
C TYR A 320 -18.13 -7.55 -1.18
N GLU A 321 -19.24 -6.95 -0.75
CA GLU A 321 -20.47 -6.83 -1.54
C GLU A 321 -20.27 -5.92 -2.76
N GLU A 322 -19.50 -4.85 -2.64
CA GLU A 322 -19.12 -4.00 -3.76
C GLU A 322 -18.25 -4.77 -4.76
N LEU A 323 -17.29 -5.55 -4.28
CA LEU A 323 -16.46 -6.43 -5.12
C LEU A 323 -17.33 -7.39 -5.93
N LEU A 324 -18.28 -8.07 -5.27
CA LEU A 324 -19.24 -8.96 -5.94
C LEU A 324 -20.10 -8.21 -6.97
N LEU A 325 -20.53 -7.01 -6.64
CA LEU A 325 -21.32 -6.16 -7.54
C LEU A 325 -20.53 -5.78 -8.79
N ILE A 326 -19.26 -5.36 -8.66
CA ILE A 326 -18.39 -5.02 -9.80
C ILE A 326 -18.24 -6.22 -10.74
N GLN A 327 -17.97 -7.41 -10.19
CA GLN A 327 -17.89 -8.65 -10.98
C GLN A 327 -19.22 -8.94 -11.72
N ALA A 328 -20.34 -8.82 -11.01
CA ALA A 328 -21.67 -9.06 -11.57
C ALA A 328 -22.07 -8.04 -12.65
N LEU A 329 -21.71 -6.76 -12.49
CA LEU A 329 -21.95 -5.73 -13.49
C LEU A 329 -21.14 -5.99 -14.78
N GLY A 330 -19.91 -6.47 -14.65
CA GLY A 330 -19.11 -6.90 -15.79
C GLY A 330 -19.77 -8.02 -16.59
N LEU A 331 -20.20 -9.08 -15.92
CA LEU A 331 -20.91 -10.21 -16.55
C LEU A 331 -22.23 -9.76 -17.14
N LYS A 332 -23.02 -8.96 -16.41
CA LYS A 332 -24.27 -8.38 -16.89
C LYS A 332 -24.10 -7.67 -18.22
N LYS A 333 -23.12 -6.76 -18.32
CA LYS A 333 -22.84 -6.01 -19.55
C LYS A 333 -22.48 -6.93 -20.72
N ARG A 334 -21.73 -7.99 -20.48
CA ARG A 334 -21.39 -9.00 -21.48
C ARG A 334 -22.63 -9.73 -21.99
N MET A 335 -23.49 -10.17 -21.09
CA MET A 335 -24.75 -10.83 -21.43
C MET A 335 -25.70 -9.92 -22.20
N GLU A 336 -25.86 -8.66 -21.78
CA GLU A 336 -26.66 -7.64 -22.51
C GLU A 336 -26.14 -7.41 -23.93
N HIS A 337 -24.81 -7.32 -24.10
CA HIS A 337 -24.20 -7.10 -25.40
C HIS A 337 -24.41 -8.26 -26.37
N THR A 338 -24.27 -9.49 -25.87
CA THR A 338 -24.45 -10.71 -26.68
C THR A 338 -25.90 -11.09 -26.89
N GLY A 339 -26.82 -10.54 -26.10
CA GLY A 339 -28.23 -10.94 -26.08
C GLY A 339 -28.50 -12.28 -25.40
N LEU A 340 -27.46 -12.95 -24.87
CA LEU A 340 -27.58 -14.25 -24.20
C LEU A 340 -28.30 -14.11 -22.85
N LYS A 341 -29.18 -15.06 -22.55
CA LYS A 341 -29.98 -15.09 -21.30
C LYS A 341 -29.64 -16.30 -20.41
N ALA A 342 -28.57 -16.99 -20.74
CA ALA A 342 -28.07 -18.15 -20.02
C ALA A 342 -26.55 -18.06 -19.83
N VAL A 343 -26.08 -18.63 -18.73
CA VAL A 343 -24.65 -18.81 -18.45
C VAL A 343 -24.37 -20.27 -18.10
N LEU A 344 -23.13 -20.70 -18.34
CA LEU A 344 -22.68 -22.04 -18.05
C LEU A 344 -21.39 -22.01 -17.25
N ILE A 345 -21.31 -22.77 -16.16
CA ILE A 345 -20.21 -22.78 -15.21
C ILE A 345 -19.79 -24.22 -14.92
N GLY A 346 -18.50 -24.52 -15.06
CA GLY A 346 -17.93 -25.74 -14.50
C GLY A 346 -17.87 -25.63 -12.96
N LEU A 347 -18.71 -26.38 -12.24
CA LEU A 347 -18.81 -26.31 -10.79
C LEU A 347 -18.05 -27.46 -10.14
N SER A 348 -16.84 -27.20 -9.67
CA SER A 348 -16.02 -28.17 -8.93
C SER A 348 -16.41 -28.26 -7.44
N GLY A 349 -16.99 -27.19 -6.88
CA GLY A 349 -17.27 -27.05 -5.45
C GLY A 349 -16.06 -26.49 -4.65
N GLY A 350 -15.01 -26.01 -5.34
CA GLY A 350 -13.90 -25.25 -4.78
C GLY A 350 -14.21 -23.74 -4.70
N LEU A 351 -13.26 -22.96 -4.15
CA LEU A 351 -13.39 -21.52 -3.93
C LEU A 351 -13.78 -20.76 -5.21
N ASP A 352 -13.06 -21.00 -6.30
CA ASP A 352 -13.14 -20.24 -7.55
C ASP A 352 -14.49 -20.41 -8.24
N SER A 353 -14.91 -21.66 -8.41
CA SER A 353 -16.22 -21.99 -9.02
C SER A 353 -17.39 -21.53 -8.13
N THR A 354 -17.22 -21.55 -6.83
CA THR A 354 -18.22 -21.04 -5.87
C THR A 354 -18.39 -19.53 -6.02
N LEU A 355 -17.31 -18.75 -6.06
CA LEU A 355 -17.40 -17.31 -6.27
C LEU A 355 -17.99 -16.98 -7.65
N ALA A 356 -17.56 -17.66 -8.71
CA ALA A 356 -18.12 -17.46 -10.04
C ALA A 356 -19.63 -17.72 -10.10
N LEU A 357 -20.11 -18.74 -9.37
CA LEU A 357 -21.54 -19.01 -9.24
C LEU A 357 -22.29 -17.91 -8.48
N LEU A 358 -21.74 -17.40 -7.38
CA LEU A 358 -22.33 -16.27 -6.64
C LEU A 358 -22.40 -15.00 -7.51
N VAL A 359 -21.38 -14.73 -8.32
CA VAL A 359 -21.38 -13.64 -9.30
C VAL A 359 -22.48 -13.84 -10.35
N ALA A 360 -22.65 -15.05 -10.88
CA ALA A 360 -23.71 -15.36 -11.84
C ALA A 360 -25.10 -15.17 -11.21
N VAL A 361 -25.33 -15.65 -9.99
CA VAL A 361 -26.58 -15.47 -9.26
C VAL A 361 -26.89 -13.99 -9.07
N LYS A 362 -25.92 -13.20 -8.61
CA LYS A 362 -26.05 -11.74 -8.46
C LYS A 362 -26.37 -11.05 -9.79
N THR A 363 -25.72 -11.48 -10.88
CA THR A 363 -25.97 -10.98 -12.24
C THR A 363 -27.42 -11.24 -12.66
N PHE A 364 -27.93 -12.45 -12.45
CA PHE A 364 -29.31 -12.83 -12.80
C PHE A 364 -30.34 -12.06 -11.98
N GLU A 365 -30.07 -11.79 -10.71
CA GLU A 365 -30.89 -10.93 -9.85
C GLU A 365 -30.97 -9.50 -10.43
N LEU A 366 -29.82 -8.92 -10.80
CA LEU A 366 -29.75 -7.59 -11.43
C LEU A 366 -30.48 -7.51 -12.76
N MET A 367 -30.44 -8.60 -13.56
CA MET A 367 -31.11 -8.69 -14.86
C MET A 367 -32.57 -9.16 -14.75
N LYS A 368 -33.03 -9.57 -13.57
CA LYS A 368 -34.33 -10.18 -13.35
C LYS A 368 -34.60 -11.42 -14.23
N LEU A 369 -33.53 -12.21 -14.44
CA LEU A 369 -33.60 -13.46 -15.20
C LEU A 369 -33.89 -14.67 -14.28
N ASN A 370 -34.43 -15.74 -14.87
CA ASN A 370 -34.69 -16.98 -14.15
C ASN A 370 -33.38 -17.70 -13.84
N LYS A 371 -33.11 -17.98 -12.55
CA LYS A 371 -31.89 -18.66 -12.08
C LYS A 371 -31.72 -20.09 -12.68
N ASN A 372 -32.79 -20.71 -13.16
CA ASN A 372 -32.72 -21.99 -13.86
C ASN A 372 -31.91 -21.93 -15.18
N ASN A 373 -31.67 -20.72 -15.70
CA ASN A 373 -30.80 -20.50 -16.87
C ASN A 373 -29.31 -20.31 -16.48
N ILE A 374 -28.98 -20.47 -15.21
CA ILE A 374 -27.61 -20.66 -14.73
C ILE A 374 -27.36 -22.18 -14.75
N TYR A 375 -26.70 -22.65 -15.78
CA TYR A 375 -26.34 -24.06 -15.91
C TYR A 375 -25.03 -24.31 -15.20
N THR A 376 -25.01 -25.20 -14.23
CA THR A 376 -23.79 -25.65 -13.57
C THR A 376 -23.51 -27.10 -13.96
N ILE A 377 -22.29 -27.39 -14.39
CA ILE A 377 -21.87 -28.73 -14.77
C ILE A 377 -20.79 -29.21 -13.83
N THR A 378 -21.07 -30.30 -13.12
CA THR A 378 -20.02 -31.01 -12.38
C THR A 378 -19.50 -32.17 -13.25
N MET A 379 -18.17 -32.26 -13.35
CA MET A 379 -17.51 -33.19 -14.28
C MET A 379 -16.51 -34.06 -13.52
N PRO A 380 -17.00 -35.08 -12.77
CA PRO A 380 -16.09 -35.99 -12.07
C PRO A 380 -15.15 -36.71 -13.04
N GLY A 381 -13.87 -36.75 -12.69
CA GLY A 381 -12.79 -37.44 -13.35
C GLY A 381 -12.09 -38.40 -12.39
N PHE A 382 -10.81 -38.69 -12.64
CA PHE A 382 -10.06 -39.69 -11.87
C PHE A 382 -9.67 -39.23 -10.44
N GLY A 383 -9.59 -37.92 -10.18
CA GLY A 383 -9.15 -37.35 -8.91
C GLY A 383 -10.24 -36.60 -8.13
N THR A 384 -11.50 -36.62 -8.57
CA THR A 384 -12.58 -35.86 -7.92
C THR A 384 -12.85 -36.39 -6.52
N THR A 385 -12.79 -35.51 -5.49
CA THR A 385 -13.06 -35.88 -4.10
C THR A 385 -14.55 -35.80 -3.75
N GLY A 386 -15.01 -36.65 -2.84
CA GLY A 386 -16.41 -36.66 -2.41
C GLY A 386 -16.85 -35.36 -1.73
N ARG A 387 -15.96 -34.63 -1.02
CA ARG A 387 -16.28 -33.39 -0.29
C ARG A 387 -16.59 -32.23 -1.26
N THR A 388 -15.73 -31.95 -2.22
CA THR A 388 -15.94 -30.88 -3.22
C THR A 388 -17.17 -31.16 -4.07
N TYR A 389 -17.37 -32.40 -4.51
CA TYR A 389 -18.56 -32.81 -5.22
C TYR A 389 -19.87 -32.56 -4.42
N HIS A 390 -19.89 -32.93 -3.12
CA HIS A 390 -21.06 -32.67 -2.28
C HIS A 390 -21.31 -31.17 -2.10
N ASN A 391 -20.26 -30.36 -1.98
CA ASN A 391 -20.38 -28.91 -1.91
C ASN A 391 -20.98 -28.33 -3.17
N ALA A 392 -20.53 -28.78 -4.36
CA ALA A 392 -21.13 -28.38 -5.64
C ALA A 392 -22.62 -28.66 -5.71
N CYS A 393 -23.03 -29.89 -5.35
CA CYS A 393 -24.44 -30.30 -5.37
C CYS A 393 -25.32 -29.50 -4.39
N LYS A 394 -24.85 -29.31 -3.15
CA LYS A 394 -25.59 -28.54 -2.14
C LYS A 394 -25.69 -27.08 -2.52
N LEU A 395 -24.60 -26.48 -3.01
CA LEU A 395 -24.54 -25.08 -3.42
C LEU A 395 -25.53 -24.79 -4.56
N ALA A 396 -25.53 -25.61 -5.60
CA ALA A 396 -26.47 -25.46 -6.73
C ALA A 396 -27.93 -25.55 -6.26
N LYS A 397 -28.24 -26.49 -5.38
CA LYS A 397 -29.59 -26.67 -4.80
C LYS A 397 -30.01 -25.46 -3.99
N VAL A 398 -29.18 -24.97 -3.08
CA VAL A 398 -29.49 -23.84 -2.18
C VAL A 398 -29.67 -22.54 -2.95
N LEU A 399 -28.88 -22.32 -4.01
CA LEU A 399 -28.99 -21.14 -4.87
C LEU A 399 -30.11 -21.23 -5.92
N GLY A 400 -30.73 -22.40 -6.09
CA GLY A 400 -31.82 -22.63 -7.04
C GLY A 400 -31.39 -22.56 -8.50
N VAL A 401 -30.22 -23.10 -8.82
CA VAL A 401 -29.66 -23.14 -10.17
C VAL A 401 -29.70 -24.57 -10.74
N SER A 402 -29.61 -24.70 -12.07
CA SER A 402 -29.59 -26.02 -12.74
C SER A 402 -28.24 -26.70 -12.55
N LEU A 403 -28.24 -27.96 -12.11
CA LEU A 403 -27.05 -28.78 -11.96
C LEU A 403 -27.15 -30.04 -12.83
N GLU A 404 -26.09 -30.34 -13.58
CA GLU A 404 -25.92 -31.57 -14.32
C GLU A 404 -24.57 -32.21 -14.01
N GLU A 405 -24.52 -33.54 -14.11
CA GLU A 405 -23.29 -34.30 -13.93
C GLU A 405 -22.90 -34.97 -15.24
N ILE A 406 -21.65 -34.81 -15.64
CA ILE A 406 -21.04 -35.45 -16.80
C ILE A 406 -19.72 -36.09 -16.40
N ASN A 407 -19.67 -37.42 -16.35
CA ASN A 407 -18.44 -38.14 -16.04
C ASN A 407 -17.52 -38.16 -17.25
N ILE A 408 -16.34 -37.59 -17.13
CA ILE A 408 -15.35 -37.44 -18.21
C ILE A 408 -14.42 -38.66 -18.38
N SER A 409 -14.49 -39.65 -17.48
CA SER A 409 -13.49 -40.72 -17.42
C SER A 409 -13.43 -41.57 -18.69
N ALA A 410 -14.55 -41.81 -19.37
CA ALA A 410 -14.60 -42.60 -20.59
C ALA A 410 -13.94 -41.87 -21.78
N ALA A 411 -14.27 -40.58 -21.95
CA ALA A 411 -13.71 -39.74 -23.01
C ALA A 411 -12.19 -39.55 -22.82
N VAL A 412 -11.75 -39.28 -21.62
CA VAL A 412 -10.31 -39.11 -21.28
C VAL A 412 -9.53 -40.42 -21.52
N ARG A 413 -10.10 -41.59 -21.17
CA ARG A 413 -9.47 -42.89 -21.48
C ARG A 413 -9.33 -43.12 -22.97
N GLN A 414 -10.36 -42.80 -23.75
CA GLN A 414 -10.28 -42.91 -25.22
C GLN A 414 -9.19 -41.97 -25.75
N HIS A 415 -9.17 -40.72 -25.29
CA HIS A 415 -8.16 -39.75 -25.68
C HIS A 415 -6.73 -40.23 -25.35
N PHE A 416 -6.50 -40.81 -24.15
CA PHE A 416 -5.20 -41.39 -23.81
C PHE A 416 -4.80 -42.54 -24.72
N SER A 417 -5.75 -43.41 -25.08
CA SER A 417 -5.51 -44.48 -26.03
C SER A 417 -5.10 -43.94 -27.42
N ASP A 418 -5.78 -42.86 -27.87
CA ASP A 418 -5.54 -42.27 -29.18
C ASP A 418 -4.16 -41.60 -29.29
N ILE A 419 -3.67 -40.99 -28.20
CA ILE A 419 -2.36 -40.33 -28.17
C ILE A 419 -1.23 -41.22 -27.63
N GLY A 420 -1.52 -42.44 -27.20
CA GLY A 420 -0.53 -43.38 -26.64
C GLY A 420 -0.05 -43.02 -25.23
N GLN A 421 -0.85 -42.30 -24.43
CA GLN A 421 -0.54 -41.97 -23.03
C GLN A 421 -0.78 -43.19 -22.14
N ASP A 422 0.22 -43.51 -21.30
CA ASP A 422 0.06 -44.56 -20.27
C ASP A 422 -0.79 -44.04 -19.11
N MET A 423 -1.86 -44.74 -18.78
CA MET A 423 -2.76 -44.42 -17.67
C MET A 423 -2.09 -44.42 -16.28
N THR A 424 -0.96 -45.10 -16.15
CA THR A 424 -0.19 -45.16 -14.89
C THR A 424 0.78 -43.99 -14.73
N MET A 425 1.04 -43.25 -15.81
CA MET A 425 1.89 -42.05 -15.78
C MET A 425 1.07 -40.80 -15.45
N HIS A 426 1.13 -40.36 -14.19
CA HIS A 426 0.41 -39.18 -13.70
C HIS A 426 1.25 -37.91 -13.93
N ASP A 427 1.58 -37.63 -15.18
CA ASP A 427 2.36 -36.48 -15.62
C ASP A 427 1.45 -35.27 -16.02
N VAL A 428 2.07 -34.22 -16.52
CA VAL A 428 1.38 -33.01 -16.98
C VAL A 428 0.38 -33.30 -18.13
N THR A 429 0.61 -34.36 -18.93
CA THR A 429 -0.32 -34.80 -20.01
C THR A 429 -1.59 -35.37 -19.39
N TYR A 430 -1.44 -36.18 -18.35
CA TYR A 430 -2.55 -36.78 -17.62
C TYR A 430 -3.48 -35.73 -17.00
N GLU A 431 -2.91 -34.66 -16.41
CA GLU A 431 -3.69 -33.57 -15.83
C GLU A 431 -4.33 -32.70 -16.91
N ASN A 432 -3.54 -32.27 -17.92
CA ASN A 432 -3.99 -31.33 -18.93
C ASN A 432 -5.08 -31.90 -19.84
N ALA A 433 -5.05 -33.19 -20.14
CA ALA A 433 -6.08 -33.84 -20.94
C ALA A 433 -7.44 -33.78 -20.26
N GLN A 434 -7.50 -34.05 -18.93
CA GLN A 434 -8.74 -33.95 -18.17
C GLN A 434 -9.28 -32.52 -18.12
N ALA A 435 -8.41 -31.52 -17.96
CA ALA A 435 -8.81 -30.11 -17.91
C ALA A 435 -9.36 -29.65 -19.29
N ARG A 436 -8.73 -30.06 -20.39
CA ARG A 436 -9.20 -29.74 -21.76
C ARG A 436 -10.51 -30.42 -22.08
N GLU A 437 -10.70 -31.68 -21.69
CA GLU A 437 -11.97 -32.38 -21.86
C GLU A 437 -13.12 -31.64 -21.19
N ARG A 438 -12.93 -31.19 -19.96
CA ARG A 438 -13.93 -30.36 -19.26
C ARG A 438 -14.24 -29.07 -20.01
N THR A 439 -13.23 -28.39 -20.52
CA THR A 439 -13.41 -27.14 -21.26
C THR A 439 -14.14 -27.37 -22.58
N GLN A 440 -13.82 -28.43 -23.31
CA GLN A 440 -14.50 -28.80 -24.56
C GLN A 440 -15.99 -29.04 -24.30
N ILE A 441 -16.34 -29.85 -23.30
CA ILE A 441 -17.73 -30.12 -22.92
C ILE A 441 -18.48 -28.83 -22.59
N LEU A 442 -17.85 -27.92 -21.80
CA LEU A 442 -18.49 -26.64 -21.44
C LEU A 442 -18.76 -25.80 -22.69
N MET A 443 -17.82 -25.69 -23.61
CA MET A 443 -17.97 -24.88 -24.81
C MET A 443 -19.06 -25.44 -25.76
N ASP A 444 -19.11 -26.74 -25.91
CA ASP A 444 -20.09 -27.41 -26.80
C ASP A 444 -21.52 -27.32 -26.21
N ILE A 445 -21.68 -27.51 -24.89
CA ILE A 445 -22.98 -27.34 -24.23
C ILE A 445 -23.42 -25.86 -24.27
N ALA A 446 -22.49 -24.93 -24.15
CA ALA A 446 -22.82 -23.50 -24.28
C ALA A 446 -23.39 -23.18 -25.66
N ASN A 447 -22.81 -23.74 -26.72
CA ASN A 447 -23.35 -23.62 -28.07
C ASN A 447 -24.77 -24.21 -28.18
N MET A 448 -24.99 -25.42 -27.65
CA MET A 448 -26.30 -26.09 -27.67
C MET A 448 -27.38 -25.30 -26.94
N ARG A 449 -27.03 -24.57 -25.87
CA ARG A 449 -27.97 -23.86 -24.97
C ARG A 449 -28.01 -22.37 -25.20
N ALA A 450 -27.29 -21.82 -26.15
CA ALA A 450 -27.11 -20.38 -26.33
C ALA A 450 -26.72 -19.70 -25.00
N ALA A 451 -25.72 -20.26 -24.34
CA ALA A 451 -25.21 -19.81 -23.05
C ALA A 451 -23.79 -19.24 -23.16
N LEU A 452 -23.37 -18.43 -22.19
CA LEU A 452 -22.04 -17.89 -22.08
C LEU A 452 -21.24 -18.68 -21.03
N VAL A 453 -20.08 -19.21 -21.43
CA VAL A 453 -19.17 -19.90 -20.49
C VAL A 453 -18.47 -18.88 -19.60
N VAL A 454 -18.72 -18.98 -18.29
CA VAL A 454 -18.09 -18.12 -17.26
C VAL A 454 -16.83 -18.80 -16.72
N GLY A 455 -15.71 -18.09 -16.82
CA GLY A 455 -14.42 -18.53 -16.30
C GLY A 455 -14.30 -18.31 -14.80
N THR A 456 -13.63 -19.25 -14.15
CA THR A 456 -13.48 -19.27 -12.69
C THR A 456 -12.08 -18.90 -12.19
N GLY A 457 -11.04 -18.95 -13.07
CA GLY A 457 -9.64 -18.70 -12.70
C GLY A 457 -9.42 -17.34 -12.03
N ASP A 458 -8.65 -17.32 -10.95
CA ASP A 458 -8.35 -16.14 -10.14
C ASP A 458 -7.01 -15.47 -10.52
N LEU A 459 -6.74 -14.32 -9.89
CA LEU A 459 -5.54 -13.52 -10.15
C LEU A 459 -4.26 -14.26 -9.75
N SER A 460 -4.26 -14.97 -8.63
CA SER A 460 -3.08 -15.67 -8.09
C SER A 460 -2.66 -16.84 -8.98
N GLU A 461 -3.63 -17.63 -9.42
CA GLU A 461 -3.40 -18.72 -10.37
C GLU A 461 -2.89 -18.21 -11.72
N LEU A 462 -3.48 -17.13 -12.23
CA LEU A 462 -3.04 -16.49 -13.46
C LEU A 462 -1.62 -15.91 -13.34
N ALA A 463 -1.26 -15.33 -12.19
CA ALA A 463 0.10 -14.84 -11.95
C ALA A 463 1.14 -15.96 -11.99
N LEU A 464 0.85 -17.09 -11.33
CA LEU A 464 1.72 -18.26 -11.28
C LEU A 464 1.64 -19.14 -12.54
N GLY A 465 0.67 -18.87 -13.43
CA GLY A 465 0.36 -19.74 -14.56
C GLY A 465 -0.08 -21.13 -14.12
N TRP A 466 -0.74 -21.23 -12.97
CA TRP A 466 -1.28 -22.46 -12.41
C TRP A 466 -2.67 -22.76 -13.01
N ALA A 467 -2.68 -23.01 -14.30
CA ALA A 467 -3.85 -23.36 -15.08
C ALA A 467 -3.40 -24.12 -16.33
N THR A 468 -4.22 -24.99 -16.83
CA THR A 468 -3.96 -25.69 -18.09
C THR A 468 -4.18 -24.77 -19.27
N TYR A 469 -3.13 -24.53 -20.06
CA TYR A 469 -3.25 -23.76 -21.30
C TYR A 469 -4.30 -24.37 -22.24
N ASN A 470 -5.22 -23.53 -22.71
CA ASN A 470 -6.36 -23.94 -23.53
C ASN A 470 -7.25 -25.03 -22.87
N GLY A 471 -7.30 -25.00 -21.55
CA GLY A 471 -8.17 -25.79 -20.69
C GLY A 471 -8.96 -24.89 -19.77
N ASP A 472 -8.85 -25.08 -18.48
CA ASP A 472 -9.53 -24.30 -17.42
C ASP A 472 -9.19 -22.80 -17.43
N HIS A 473 -8.08 -22.39 -18.05
CA HIS A 473 -7.72 -20.98 -18.21
C HIS A 473 -8.57 -20.28 -19.28
N MET A 474 -9.33 -21.00 -20.12
CA MET A 474 -10.15 -20.44 -21.20
C MET A 474 -11.63 -20.37 -20.83
N SER A 475 -12.25 -19.28 -21.24
CA SER A 475 -13.70 -19.04 -21.08
C SER A 475 -14.16 -17.95 -22.04
N MET A 476 -15.46 -17.71 -22.11
CA MET A 476 -16.00 -16.59 -22.89
C MET A 476 -15.97 -15.27 -22.12
N TYR A 477 -16.00 -15.34 -20.79
CA TYR A 477 -15.82 -14.20 -19.88
C TYR A 477 -15.37 -14.69 -18.51
N SER A 478 -14.26 -14.17 -17.98
CA SER A 478 -13.73 -14.56 -16.67
C SER A 478 -14.12 -13.53 -15.60
N VAL A 479 -14.79 -13.96 -14.54
CA VAL A 479 -15.29 -13.04 -13.51
C VAL A 479 -14.32 -12.83 -12.35
N ASN A 480 -13.40 -13.78 -12.10
CA ASN A 480 -12.50 -13.77 -10.95
C ASN A 480 -11.06 -13.32 -11.28
N ALA A 481 -10.75 -13.06 -12.55
CA ALA A 481 -9.36 -12.87 -13.02
C ALA A 481 -8.57 -11.73 -12.37
N SER A 482 -9.24 -10.79 -11.70
CA SER A 482 -8.62 -9.69 -10.93
C SER A 482 -8.74 -9.86 -9.41
N VAL A 483 -9.25 -11.00 -8.92
CA VAL A 483 -9.46 -11.26 -7.48
C VAL A 483 -8.40 -12.23 -6.99
N PRO A 484 -7.53 -11.83 -6.04
CA PRO A 484 -6.55 -12.74 -5.43
C PRO A 484 -7.21 -13.87 -4.62
N LYS A 485 -6.55 -15.01 -4.54
CA LYS A 485 -7.04 -16.19 -3.80
C LYS A 485 -7.32 -15.87 -2.33
N THR A 486 -6.45 -15.08 -1.70
CA THR A 486 -6.63 -14.66 -0.30
C THR A 486 -7.84 -13.75 -0.11
N VAL A 487 -8.07 -12.82 -1.03
CA VAL A 487 -9.27 -11.96 -1.04
C VAL A 487 -10.53 -12.79 -1.23
N MET A 488 -10.51 -13.74 -2.17
CA MET A 488 -11.63 -14.64 -2.43
C MET A 488 -12.02 -15.44 -1.18
N ARG A 489 -11.03 -16.02 -0.47
CA ARG A 489 -11.26 -16.77 0.77
C ARG A 489 -11.91 -15.89 1.85
N ARG A 490 -11.42 -14.66 2.03
CA ARG A 490 -11.96 -13.69 3.01
C ARG A 490 -13.36 -13.21 2.63
N MET A 491 -13.57 -12.92 1.34
CA MET A 491 -14.86 -12.53 0.79
C MET A 491 -15.93 -13.61 1.04
N LEU A 492 -15.65 -14.88 0.73
CA LEU A 492 -16.61 -15.96 0.96
C LEU A 492 -16.90 -16.15 2.46
N ASN A 493 -15.91 -15.97 3.34
CA ASN A 493 -16.13 -15.96 4.79
C ASN A 493 -17.03 -14.80 5.24
N ALA A 494 -16.84 -13.61 4.69
CA ALA A 494 -17.66 -12.44 5.01
C ALA A 494 -19.10 -12.62 4.52
N LEU A 495 -19.28 -13.06 3.27
CA LEU A 495 -20.60 -13.37 2.70
C LEU A 495 -21.31 -14.49 3.47
N ALA A 496 -20.57 -15.52 3.93
CA ALA A 496 -21.14 -16.55 4.80
C ALA A 496 -21.65 -15.97 6.12
N LYS A 497 -20.90 -15.09 6.77
CA LYS A 497 -21.31 -14.44 8.03
C LYS A 497 -22.52 -13.54 7.84
N GLY A 498 -22.60 -12.81 6.73
CA GLY A 498 -23.72 -11.92 6.39
C GLY A 498 -24.97 -12.61 5.86
N SER A 499 -24.90 -13.90 5.49
CA SER A 499 -26.04 -14.63 4.94
C SER A 499 -27.11 -14.94 6.00
N GLU A 500 -28.37 -14.64 5.69
CA GLU A 500 -29.54 -15.07 6.48
C GLU A 500 -29.88 -16.55 6.26
N ASN A 501 -29.44 -17.14 5.15
CA ASN A 501 -29.66 -18.55 4.84
C ASN A 501 -28.59 -19.42 5.53
N ASN A 502 -28.99 -20.12 6.57
CA ASN A 502 -28.10 -20.96 7.37
C ASN A 502 -27.46 -22.11 6.56
N GLU A 503 -28.18 -22.69 5.58
CA GLU A 503 -27.64 -23.75 4.74
C GLU A 503 -26.53 -23.21 3.85
N LEU A 504 -26.74 -22.06 3.19
CA LEU A 504 -25.71 -21.38 2.40
C LEU A 504 -24.48 -21.02 3.24
N LYS A 505 -24.71 -20.48 4.44
CA LYS A 505 -23.63 -20.17 5.39
C LYS A 505 -22.74 -21.37 5.69
N HIS A 506 -23.34 -22.54 5.97
CA HIS A 506 -22.59 -23.76 6.25
C HIS A 506 -21.81 -24.25 5.03
N ILE A 507 -22.43 -24.21 3.83
CA ILE A 507 -21.77 -24.63 2.59
C ILE A 507 -20.56 -23.71 2.28
N LEU A 508 -20.75 -22.40 2.33
CA LEU A 508 -19.66 -21.44 2.05
C LEU A 508 -18.51 -21.62 3.04
N LYS A 509 -18.81 -21.86 4.31
CA LYS A 509 -17.77 -22.15 5.32
C LYS A 509 -17.03 -23.45 5.00
N ASP A 510 -17.75 -24.52 4.62
CA ASP A 510 -17.11 -25.79 4.25
C ASP A 510 -16.23 -25.68 3.00
N VAL A 511 -16.64 -24.85 2.02
CA VAL A 511 -15.84 -24.53 0.83
C VAL A 511 -14.54 -23.83 1.25
N VAL A 512 -14.62 -22.82 2.13
CA VAL A 512 -13.45 -22.06 2.62
C VAL A 512 -12.48 -22.94 3.43
N ASP A 513 -13.02 -23.84 4.24
CA ASP A 513 -12.25 -24.76 5.09
C ASP A 513 -11.71 -25.99 4.31
N THR A 514 -12.08 -26.13 3.03
CA THR A 514 -11.56 -27.20 2.17
C THR A 514 -10.19 -26.81 1.64
N PRO A 515 -9.13 -27.62 1.90
CA PRO A 515 -7.81 -27.36 1.33
C PRO A 515 -7.85 -27.33 -0.20
N VAL A 516 -7.11 -26.43 -0.81
CA VAL A 516 -6.94 -26.42 -2.27
C VAL A 516 -6.08 -27.63 -2.64
N SER A 517 -6.69 -28.62 -3.27
CA SER A 517 -6.02 -29.86 -3.71
C SER A 517 -6.11 -30.01 -5.23
N PRO A 518 -5.12 -30.64 -5.89
CA PRO A 518 -5.20 -30.93 -7.31
C PRO A 518 -6.33 -31.96 -7.55
N GLU A 519 -7.40 -31.52 -8.24
CA GLU A 519 -8.57 -32.36 -8.56
C GLU A 519 -8.32 -33.37 -9.71
N LEU A 520 -7.12 -33.31 -10.32
CA LEU A 520 -6.80 -34.05 -11.56
C LEU A 520 -6.01 -35.33 -11.29
N LEU A 521 -5.38 -35.46 -10.10
CA LEU A 521 -4.61 -36.64 -9.73
C LEU A 521 -5.43 -37.61 -8.88
N PRO A 522 -5.31 -38.95 -9.12
CA PRO A 522 -5.96 -39.94 -8.25
C PRO A 522 -5.48 -39.78 -6.79
N SER A 523 -6.38 -39.95 -5.83
CA SER A 523 -5.99 -40.04 -4.42
C SER A 523 -5.27 -41.37 -4.21
N ASP A 524 -4.01 -41.35 -3.84
CA ASP A 524 -3.18 -42.54 -3.55
C ASP A 524 -3.50 -43.23 -2.22
N GLY A 525 -4.64 -42.90 -1.60
CA GLY A 525 -5.08 -43.46 -0.31
C GLY A 525 -4.24 -43.02 0.89
N SER A 526 -3.19 -42.20 0.71
CA SER A 526 -2.48 -41.57 1.81
C SER A 526 -3.37 -40.49 2.44
N LYS A 527 -3.45 -40.43 3.75
CA LYS A 527 -4.23 -39.42 4.49
C LYS A 527 -3.75 -37.97 4.28
N GLN A 528 -2.71 -37.76 3.51
CA GLN A 528 -2.15 -36.48 3.09
C GLN A 528 -2.13 -36.43 1.56
N GLY A 529 -3.27 -36.10 0.93
CA GLY A 529 -3.29 -35.70 -0.48
C GLY A 529 -2.37 -34.49 -0.69
N HIS A 530 -1.57 -34.48 -1.75
CA HIS A 530 -0.74 -33.34 -2.12
C HIS A 530 -1.61 -32.07 -2.22
N LYS A 531 -1.31 -31.05 -1.41
CA LYS A 531 -1.97 -29.76 -1.52
C LYS A 531 -1.34 -29.00 -2.69
N THR A 532 -2.13 -28.24 -3.41
CA THR A 532 -1.61 -27.33 -4.47
C THR A 532 -0.51 -26.42 -3.92
N GLU A 533 -0.68 -25.95 -2.68
CA GLU A 533 0.30 -25.10 -1.97
C GLU A 533 1.63 -25.81 -1.68
N ASP A 534 1.68 -27.14 -1.65
CA ASP A 534 2.95 -27.90 -1.51
C ASP A 534 3.82 -27.80 -2.77
N ILE A 535 3.17 -27.58 -3.94
CA ILE A 535 3.83 -27.51 -5.25
C ILE A 535 4.14 -26.07 -5.66
N VAL A 536 3.19 -25.15 -5.50
CA VAL A 536 3.34 -23.77 -5.96
C VAL A 536 3.70 -22.81 -4.82
N GLY A 537 3.44 -23.16 -3.57
CA GLY A 537 3.64 -22.32 -2.39
C GLY A 537 2.35 -21.71 -1.84
N PRO A 538 2.40 -21.17 -0.61
CA PRO A 538 1.27 -20.53 0.06
C PRO A 538 0.77 -19.30 -0.72
N TYR A 539 -0.52 -19.22 -0.97
CA TYR A 539 -1.13 -18.09 -1.69
C TYR A 539 -0.99 -16.78 -0.90
N GLU A 540 -0.93 -16.81 0.42
CA GLU A 540 -0.67 -15.63 1.26
C GLU A 540 0.64 -14.94 0.87
N LEU A 541 1.71 -15.70 0.65
CA LEU A 541 2.99 -15.17 0.18
C LEU A 541 2.91 -14.68 -1.26
N HIS A 542 2.27 -15.45 -2.15
CA HIS A 542 2.19 -15.07 -3.55
C HIS A 542 1.37 -13.80 -3.77
N ASP A 543 0.25 -13.64 -3.10
CA ASP A 543 -0.59 -12.45 -3.20
C ASP A 543 0.12 -11.20 -2.66
N PHE A 544 0.94 -11.37 -1.61
CA PHE A 544 1.85 -10.34 -1.10
C PHE A 544 2.92 -9.98 -2.16
N PHE A 545 3.57 -10.98 -2.76
CA PHE A 545 4.59 -10.75 -3.79
C PHE A 545 4.01 -10.08 -5.04
N ILE A 546 2.85 -10.52 -5.51
CA ILE A 546 2.14 -9.91 -6.64
C ILE A 546 1.86 -8.45 -6.37
N TYR A 547 1.33 -8.11 -5.19
CA TYR A 547 0.97 -6.76 -4.83
C TYR A 547 2.18 -5.82 -4.88
N TYR A 548 3.23 -6.12 -4.13
CA TYR A 548 4.39 -5.22 -4.03
C TYR A 548 5.25 -5.22 -5.30
N SER A 549 5.32 -6.34 -6.02
CA SER A 549 6.05 -6.44 -7.27
C SER A 549 5.37 -5.68 -8.43
N LEU A 550 4.05 -5.80 -8.58
CA LEU A 550 3.36 -5.27 -9.75
C LEU A 550 2.73 -3.89 -9.52
N ILE A 551 2.26 -3.60 -8.30
CA ILE A 551 1.68 -2.29 -8.00
C ILE A 551 2.76 -1.24 -7.75
N TYR A 552 3.83 -1.57 -7.03
CA TYR A 552 4.90 -0.62 -6.74
C TYR A 552 6.17 -0.86 -7.54
N GLY A 553 6.37 -2.06 -8.09
CA GLY A 553 7.59 -2.41 -8.83
C GLY A 553 8.81 -2.48 -7.91
N PHE A 554 8.62 -2.87 -6.65
CA PHE A 554 9.70 -3.03 -5.69
C PHE A 554 10.68 -4.12 -6.11
N THR A 555 11.94 -3.97 -5.71
CA THR A 555 12.97 -4.95 -5.96
C THR A 555 12.70 -6.27 -5.24
N ALA A 556 13.19 -7.36 -5.78
CA ALA A 556 13.00 -8.68 -5.18
C ALA A 556 13.59 -8.75 -3.76
N SER A 557 14.71 -8.08 -3.53
CA SER A 557 15.37 -8.00 -2.23
C SER A 557 14.52 -7.23 -1.20
N LYS A 558 13.90 -6.14 -1.59
CA LYS A 558 13.00 -5.38 -0.71
C LYS A 558 11.76 -6.19 -0.36
N ILE A 559 11.11 -6.82 -1.36
CA ILE A 559 9.94 -7.68 -1.15
C ILE A 559 10.25 -8.82 -0.18
N TYR A 560 11.42 -9.46 -0.34
CA TYR A 560 11.88 -10.49 0.58
C TYR A 560 11.93 -10.01 2.04
N ARG A 561 12.59 -8.86 2.28
CA ARG A 561 12.72 -8.31 3.64
C ARG A 561 11.38 -7.86 4.23
N MET A 562 10.53 -7.25 3.42
CA MET A 562 9.17 -6.90 3.81
C MET A 562 8.35 -8.14 4.19
N ALA A 563 8.43 -9.21 3.40
CA ALA A 563 7.75 -10.48 3.68
C ALA A 563 8.28 -11.13 4.97
N CYS A 564 9.61 -11.15 5.19
CA CYS A 564 10.19 -11.64 6.44
C CYS A 564 9.67 -10.88 7.68
N ARG A 565 9.37 -9.59 7.55
CA ARG A 565 8.79 -8.79 8.62
C ARG A 565 7.28 -9.03 8.76
N ALA A 566 6.56 -9.05 7.65
CA ALA A 566 5.11 -9.23 7.64
C ALA A 566 4.69 -10.60 8.19
N PHE A 567 5.40 -11.65 7.78
CA PHE A 567 5.07 -13.05 8.12
C PHE A 567 5.97 -13.64 9.21
N VAL A 568 6.53 -12.80 10.07
CA VAL A 568 7.29 -13.25 11.24
C VAL A 568 6.45 -14.24 12.06
N ASN A 569 7.02 -15.37 12.45
CA ASN A 569 6.37 -16.49 13.15
C ASN A 569 5.38 -17.35 12.32
N GLU A 570 5.16 -17.05 11.03
CA GLU A 570 4.31 -17.87 10.14
C GLU A 570 5.17 -18.66 9.16
N PHE A 571 6.17 -18.02 8.57
CA PHE A 571 7.10 -18.63 7.61
C PHE A 571 8.55 -18.32 8.00
N THR A 572 9.43 -19.27 7.75
CA THR A 572 10.87 -19.09 7.93
C THR A 572 11.47 -18.29 6.77
N ARG A 573 12.61 -17.65 7.00
CA ARG A 573 13.33 -16.91 5.95
C ARG A 573 13.66 -17.77 4.71
N PRO A 574 14.14 -19.02 4.85
CA PRO A 574 14.36 -19.90 3.69
C PRO A 574 13.08 -20.25 2.92
N GLU A 575 11.93 -20.42 3.62
CA GLU A 575 10.65 -20.67 2.95
C GLU A 575 10.20 -19.45 2.14
N ILE A 576 10.27 -18.26 2.72
CA ILE A 576 9.94 -17.00 2.01
C ILE A 576 10.84 -16.85 0.78
N TYR A 577 12.14 -17.09 0.92
CA TYR A 577 13.09 -17.05 -0.20
C TYR A 577 12.72 -18.05 -1.30
N LYS A 578 12.48 -19.32 -0.95
CA LYS A 578 12.10 -20.39 -1.88
C LYS A 578 10.87 -19.99 -2.70
N TRP A 579 9.85 -19.47 -2.04
CA TRP A 579 8.59 -19.14 -2.70
C TRP A 579 8.65 -17.85 -3.50
N LEU A 580 9.45 -16.86 -3.10
CA LEU A 580 9.69 -15.66 -3.89
C LEU A 580 10.51 -15.97 -5.15
N TYR A 581 11.51 -16.85 -5.06
CA TYR A 581 12.25 -17.36 -6.23
C TYR A 581 11.31 -18.11 -7.19
N THR A 582 10.48 -18.98 -6.65
CA THR A 582 9.46 -19.72 -7.42
C THR A 582 8.46 -18.78 -8.09
N PHE A 583 8.01 -17.75 -7.38
CA PHE A 583 7.13 -16.71 -7.91
C PHE A 583 7.72 -16.05 -9.15
N TYR A 584 8.91 -15.48 -9.07
CA TYR A 584 9.51 -14.80 -10.22
C TYR A 584 9.77 -15.77 -11.38
N LYS A 585 10.30 -16.96 -11.11
CA LYS A 585 10.53 -17.98 -12.15
C LYS A 585 9.24 -18.30 -12.89
N ARG A 586 8.14 -18.56 -12.17
CA ARG A 586 6.85 -18.90 -12.78
C ARG A 586 6.21 -17.68 -13.43
N PHE A 587 6.17 -16.55 -12.75
CA PHE A 587 5.54 -15.33 -13.27
C PHE A 587 6.04 -14.96 -14.66
N PHE A 588 7.33 -14.97 -14.89
CA PHE A 588 7.90 -14.66 -16.20
C PHE A 588 7.70 -15.78 -17.20
N SER A 589 8.00 -17.03 -16.85
CA SER A 589 7.91 -18.16 -17.79
C SER A 589 6.48 -18.48 -18.25
N GLN A 590 5.47 -18.08 -17.48
CA GLN A 590 4.05 -18.38 -17.78
C GLN A 590 3.30 -17.21 -18.42
N GLN A 591 3.98 -16.15 -18.84
CA GLN A 591 3.34 -14.99 -19.48
C GLN A 591 2.55 -15.35 -20.74
N PHE A 592 2.98 -16.32 -21.51
CA PHE A 592 2.27 -16.76 -22.72
C PHE A 592 0.81 -17.17 -22.43
N LYS A 593 0.52 -17.69 -21.24
CA LYS A 593 -0.86 -18.02 -20.83
C LYS A 593 -1.69 -16.75 -20.61
N ARG A 594 -1.07 -15.69 -20.06
CA ARG A 594 -1.76 -14.41 -19.83
C ARG A 594 -1.99 -13.60 -21.10
N SER A 595 -1.18 -13.83 -22.15
CA SER A 595 -1.34 -13.13 -23.43
C SER A 595 -2.69 -13.39 -24.11
N CYS A 596 -3.32 -14.53 -23.83
CA CYS A 596 -4.62 -14.92 -24.38
C CYS A 596 -5.73 -15.00 -23.31
N MET A 597 -5.60 -14.27 -22.23
CA MET A 597 -6.64 -14.24 -21.19
C MET A 597 -8.00 -13.80 -21.76
N PRO A 598 -9.10 -14.44 -21.33
CA PRO A 598 -10.45 -13.96 -21.57
C PRO A 598 -10.66 -12.53 -21.08
N ASP A 599 -11.68 -11.86 -21.60
CA ASP A 599 -12.12 -10.58 -21.04
C ASP A 599 -12.62 -10.77 -19.61
N SER A 600 -12.32 -9.79 -18.76
CA SER A 600 -12.69 -9.82 -17.35
C SER A 600 -12.87 -8.41 -16.78
N PRO A 601 -13.69 -8.21 -15.73
CA PRO A 601 -13.76 -6.95 -15.05
C PRO A 601 -12.52 -6.77 -14.17
N LYS A 602 -12.02 -5.53 -14.06
CA LYS A 602 -11.04 -5.17 -13.04
C LYS A 602 -11.79 -4.82 -11.76
N ALA A 603 -11.83 -5.75 -10.82
CA ALA A 603 -12.58 -5.62 -9.58
C ALA A 603 -11.70 -5.28 -8.37
N THR A 604 -10.37 -5.46 -8.47
CA THR A 604 -9.37 -4.99 -7.49
C THR A 604 -8.40 -4.00 -8.13
N VAL A 605 -7.37 -3.59 -7.38
CA VAL A 605 -6.39 -2.58 -7.81
C VAL A 605 -5.50 -3.03 -8.98
N LEU A 606 -5.49 -4.34 -9.32
CA LEU A 606 -4.64 -4.92 -10.36
C LEU A 606 -5.40 -5.86 -11.27
N SER A 607 -5.11 -5.79 -12.58
CA SER A 607 -5.47 -6.80 -13.57
C SER A 607 -4.23 -7.27 -14.32
N LEU A 608 -4.08 -8.57 -14.52
CA LEU A 608 -2.95 -9.15 -15.27
C LEU A 608 -3.17 -9.14 -16.79
N SER A 609 -4.26 -8.56 -17.26
CA SER A 609 -4.55 -8.42 -18.69
C SER A 609 -3.66 -7.38 -19.35
N GLY A 610 -3.10 -7.71 -20.52
CA GLY A 610 -2.36 -6.76 -21.36
C GLY A 610 -3.21 -5.60 -21.90
N ARG A 611 -4.53 -5.72 -21.82
CA ARG A 611 -5.49 -4.67 -22.16
C ARG A 611 -5.76 -3.71 -20.99
N ALA A 612 -5.27 -4.01 -19.79
CA ALA A 612 -5.45 -3.22 -18.58
C ALA A 612 -4.10 -2.81 -17.98
N ASP A 613 -3.61 -3.51 -16.93
CA ASP A 613 -2.48 -3.01 -16.12
C ASP A 613 -1.13 -3.67 -16.45
N LEU A 614 -1.10 -4.86 -17.11
CA LEU A 614 0.14 -5.60 -17.32
C LEU A 614 0.39 -5.87 -18.82
N SER A 615 0.99 -4.92 -19.51
CA SER A 615 1.49 -5.13 -20.87
C SER A 615 2.93 -5.67 -20.82
N MET A 616 3.08 -6.99 -20.86
CA MET A 616 4.38 -7.67 -20.80
C MET A 616 4.53 -8.65 -21.95
N PRO A 617 5.67 -8.62 -22.71
CA PRO A 617 5.97 -9.65 -23.72
C PRO A 617 6.08 -11.05 -23.11
N SER A 618 5.77 -12.09 -23.89
CA SER A 618 5.78 -13.48 -23.41
C SER A 618 7.18 -14.07 -23.22
N ASP A 619 8.20 -13.43 -23.75
CA ASP A 619 9.60 -13.87 -23.80
C ASP A 619 10.54 -13.03 -22.90
N VAL A 620 9.97 -12.29 -21.94
CA VAL A 620 10.75 -11.52 -20.96
C VAL A 620 11.58 -12.44 -20.08
N SER A 621 12.87 -12.10 -19.93
CA SER A 621 13.81 -12.85 -19.09
C SER A 621 13.66 -12.51 -17.60
N ALA A 622 13.55 -13.51 -16.75
CA ALA A 622 13.55 -13.37 -15.28
C ALA A 622 14.95 -13.13 -14.67
N LYS A 623 16.03 -13.17 -15.47
CA LYS A 623 17.42 -13.23 -14.97
C LYS A 623 17.78 -12.13 -13.98
N LEU A 624 17.29 -10.90 -14.17
CA LEU A 624 17.64 -9.77 -13.29
C LEU A 624 17.08 -9.98 -11.88
N TRP A 625 15.82 -10.36 -11.76
CA TRP A 625 15.15 -10.62 -10.46
C TRP A 625 15.73 -11.85 -9.76
N LEU A 626 16.00 -12.93 -10.50
CA LEU A 626 16.57 -14.15 -9.95
C LEU A 626 18.02 -13.93 -9.46
N LYS A 627 18.85 -13.19 -10.22
CA LYS A 627 20.21 -12.83 -9.81
C LYS A 627 20.22 -12.00 -8.51
N GLU A 628 19.28 -11.08 -8.36
CA GLU A 628 19.15 -10.29 -7.13
C GLU A 628 18.82 -11.18 -5.92
N LEU A 629 17.93 -12.18 -6.11
CA LEU A 629 17.62 -13.16 -5.06
C LEU A 629 18.79 -14.10 -4.75
N GLU A 630 19.56 -14.52 -5.75
CA GLU A 630 20.75 -15.37 -5.55
C GLU A 630 21.76 -14.70 -4.61
N GLN A 631 21.97 -13.38 -4.73
CA GLN A 631 22.83 -12.61 -3.81
C GLN A 631 22.33 -12.63 -2.35
N ILE A 632 21.02 -12.74 -2.15
CA ILE A 632 20.44 -12.90 -0.81
C ILE A 632 20.63 -14.34 -0.33
N GLY A 633 20.38 -15.33 -1.22
CA GLY A 633 20.52 -16.76 -0.91
C GLY A 633 21.92 -17.16 -0.44
N GLU A 634 22.96 -16.51 -0.96
CA GLU A 634 24.36 -16.72 -0.51
C GLU A 634 24.61 -16.24 0.94
N SER A 635 23.71 -15.42 1.49
CA SER A 635 23.81 -14.88 2.86
C SER A 635 22.86 -15.54 3.86
N LEU A 636 22.01 -16.47 3.41
CA LEU A 636 21.08 -17.26 4.24
C LEU A 636 21.71 -18.56 4.72
#